data_823cf6fc441bfff76b9ab83701caede8
#
_entry.id   823cf6fc441bfff76b9ab83701caede8
#
_cell.length_a   1.000
_cell.length_b   1.000
_cell.length_c   1.000
_cell.angle_alpha   90.00
_cell.angle_beta   90.00
_cell.angle_gamma   90.00
#
_symmetry.space_group_name_H-M   'P 1'
#
loop_
_entity.id
_entity.type
_entity.pdbx_description
1 polymer ?
#
loop_
_entity_poly.entity_id
_entity_poly.type
_entity_poly.pdbx_seq_one_letter_code
_entity_poly.pdbx_strand_id
1 'polypeptide(L)'
;MRHDIGAEVPGEAGFRALDRLACLHLLRGRVVGRVVFTDGALPAAQPVNYVLDGEEVLFRTASTGKVAAATRGAVVAFQVDDIDPVARTGWSVLGVGEAYEVVDPQRLAELSGLGLDTWVPLASDHVVCIPLQVLTGRELLRVPAAPAPPMSEAQG
;
A
#
# COMPACT_ATOMS: atom_id res chain seq x y z
N MET A 1 13.74 14.65 24.25
CA MET A 1 13.80 15.05 22.86
C MET A 1 12.40 14.93 22.27
N ARG A 2 11.70 16.03 22.11
CA ARG A 2 10.37 16.02 21.51
C ARG A 2 10.55 15.77 20.02
N HIS A 3 10.08 14.64 19.53
CA HIS A 3 9.86 14.48 18.12
C HIS A 3 8.76 15.46 17.73
N ASP A 4 9.16 16.47 17.02
CA ASP A 4 8.26 17.37 16.33
C ASP A 4 7.47 16.50 15.35
N ILE A 5 6.25 16.18 15.72
CA ILE A 5 5.31 15.47 14.86
C ILE A 5 4.96 16.47 13.78
N GLY A 6 5.46 16.20 12.61
CA GLY A 6 5.49 17.08 11.45
C GLY A 6 4.25 17.94 11.30
N ALA A 7 4.51 19.18 10.90
CA ALA A 7 3.49 20.14 10.55
C ALA A 7 2.35 19.49 9.79
N GLU A 8 1.15 19.62 10.31
CA GLU A 8 -0.07 19.25 9.58
C GLU A 8 -0.03 19.94 8.22
N VAL A 9 0.24 19.17 7.17
CA VAL A 9 -0.02 19.65 5.84
C VAL A 9 -1.53 19.87 5.79
N PRO A 10 -2.02 21.09 5.47
CA PRO A 10 -3.44 21.31 5.37
C PRO A 10 -4.00 20.36 4.32
N GLY A 11 -4.50 19.22 4.76
CA GLY A 11 -5.20 18.28 3.91
C GLY A 11 -6.63 18.74 3.69
N GLU A 12 -7.26 18.14 2.71
CA GLU A 12 -8.71 18.24 2.56
C GLU A 12 -9.38 17.90 3.89
N ALA A 13 -10.45 18.61 4.23
CA ALA A 13 -11.19 18.37 5.47
C ALA A 13 -11.54 16.88 5.63
N GLY A 14 -11.16 16.29 6.75
CA GLY A 14 -11.38 14.88 7.04
C GLY A 14 -10.20 13.97 6.77
N PHE A 15 -9.09 14.45 6.20
CA PHE A 15 -7.87 13.69 6.00
C PHE A 15 -6.68 14.32 6.72
N ARG A 16 -5.79 13.46 7.20
CA ARG A 16 -4.50 13.84 7.76
C ARG A 16 -3.39 13.14 6.97
N ALA A 17 -2.38 13.88 6.53
CA ALA A 17 -1.21 13.30 5.91
C ALA A 17 -0.41 12.49 6.95
N LEU A 18 0.08 11.32 6.53
CA LEU A 18 0.97 10.47 7.31
C LEU A 18 2.41 10.66 6.84
N ASP A 19 3.34 10.75 7.80
CA ASP A 19 4.75 10.78 7.48
C ASP A 19 5.27 9.40 7.04
N ARG A 20 6.50 9.35 6.56
CA ARG A 20 7.11 8.12 6.05
C ARG A 20 7.17 7.01 7.10
N LEU A 21 7.55 7.33 8.34
CA LEU A 21 7.66 6.34 9.41
C LEU A 21 6.29 5.76 9.77
N ALA A 22 5.25 6.57 9.82
CA ALA A 22 3.89 6.12 10.05
C ALA A 22 3.41 5.20 8.92
N CYS A 23 3.69 5.55 7.67
CA CYS A 23 3.39 4.70 6.51
C CYS A 23 4.07 3.34 6.60
N LEU A 24 5.36 3.29 6.90
CA LEU A 24 6.10 2.04 7.06
C LEU A 24 5.56 1.18 8.21
N HIS A 25 5.19 1.79 9.31
CA HIS A 25 4.60 1.09 10.44
C HIS A 25 3.27 0.44 10.06
N LEU A 26 2.41 1.15 9.34
CA LEU A 26 1.13 0.61 8.86
C LEU A 26 1.33 -0.53 7.87
N LEU A 27 2.28 -0.42 6.96
CA LEU A 27 2.59 -1.48 6.00
C LEU A 27 3.06 -2.77 6.68
N ARG A 28 3.84 -2.68 7.77
CA ARG A 28 4.30 -3.86 8.53
C ARG A 28 3.17 -4.64 9.18
N GLY A 29 2.08 -3.98 9.50
CA GLY A 29 0.93 -4.59 10.17
C GLY A 29 -0.02 -5.35 9.25
N ARG A 30 0.25 -5.42 7.95
CA ARG A 30 -0.63 -6.05 6.96
C ARG A 30 0.10 -7.12 6.16
N VAL A 31 -0.68 -7.99 5.52
CA VAL A 31 -0.16 -9.15 4.76
C VAL A 31 -0.62 -9.15 3.30
N VAL A 32 -1.61 -8.34 2.95
CA VAL A 32 -2.14 -8.21 1.59
C VAL A 32 -2.08 -6.76 1.17
N GLY A 33 -1.54 -6.53 -0.02
CA GLY A 33 -1.55 -5.25 -0.69
C GLY A 33 -1.86 -5.41 -2.17
N ARG A 34 -1.92 -4.31 -2.89
CA ARG A 34 -2.15 -4.31 -4.34
C ARG A 34 -0.97 -3.71 -5.06
N VAL A 35 -0.45 -4.46 -6.02
CA VAL A 35 0.50 -3.92 -7.00
C VAL A 35 -0.30 -3.24 -8.10
N VAL A 36 0.03 -1.99 -8.38
CA VAL A 36 -0.56 -1.20 -9.46
C VAL A 36 0.50 -1.01 -10.53
N PHE A 37 0.22 -1.47 -11.72
CA PHE A 37 1.20 -1.56 -12.81
C PHE A 37 0.54 -1.29 -14.16
N THR A 38 1.36 -1.18 -15.19
CA THR A 38 0.90 -1.05 -16.57
C THR A 38 1.07 -2.37 -17.29
N ASP A 39 -0.02 -2.91 -17.81
CA ASP A 39 -0.06 -4.10 -18.65
C ASP A 39 -0.36 -3.68 -20.09
N GLY A 40 0.66 -3.73 -20.95
CA GLY A 40 0.58 -3.07 -22.24
C GLY A 40 0.44 -1.56 -22.06
N ALA A 41 -0.61 -0.96 -22.56
CA ALA A 41 -0.91 0.45 -22.35
C ALA A 41 -2.03 0.67 -21.31
N LEU A 42 -2.44 -0.37 -20.61
CA LEU A 42 -3.59 -0.33 -19.70
C LEU A 42 -3.12 -0.41 -18.23
N PRO A 43 -3.66 0.42 -17.36
CA PRO A 43 -3.43 0.27 -15.92
C PRO A 43 -4.10 -0.99 -15.40
N ALA A 44 -3.42 -1.65 -14.46
CA ALA A 44 -3.90 -2.87 -13.81
C ALA A 44 -3.56 -2.84 -12.33
N ALA A 45 -4.32 -3.58 -11.53
CA ALA A 45 -4.07 -3.78 -10.12
C ALA A 45 -4.30 -5.23 -9.75
N GLN A 46 -3.41 -5.79 -8.92
CA GLN A 46 -3.52 -7.17 -8.46
C GLN A 46 -3.19 -7.28 -6.99
N PRO A 47 -4.03 -7.98 -6.19
CA PRO A 47 -3.70 -8.30 -4.81
C PRO A 47 -2.52 -9.28 -4.74
N VAL A 48 -1.63 -9.06 -3.79
CA VAL A 48 -0.50 -9.95 -3.51
C VAL A 48 -0.31 -10.06 -2.00
N ASN A 49 0.21 -11.22 -1.57
CA ASN A 49 0.76 -11.35 -0.22
C ASN A 49 2.16 -10.74 -0.23
N TYR A 50 2.50 -9.98 0.80
CA TYR A 50 3.77 -9.28 0.85
C TYR A 50 4.39 -9.30 2.22
N VAL A 51 5.67 -9.00 2.27
CA VAL A 51 6.41 -8.62 3.47
C VAL A 51 7.12 -7.30 3.24
N LEU A 52 7.34 -6.56 4.31
CA LEU A 52 8.16 -5.36 4.29
C LEU A 52 9.52 -5.71 4.91
N ASP A 53 10.59 -5.45 4.16
CA ASP A 53 11.97 -5.54 4.64
C ASP A 53 12.62 -4.16 4.56
N GLY A 54 12.82 -3.55 5.73
CA GLY A 54 13.25 -2.16 5.78
C GLY A 54 12.24 -1.22 5.11
N GLU A 55 12.61 -0.66 3.99
CA GLU A 55 11.78 0.24 3.19
C GLU A 55 11.46 -0.36 1.81
N GLU A 56 11.48 -1.67 1.72
CA GLU A 56 11.21 -2.41 0.48
C GLU A 56 10.06 -3.39 0.67
N VAL A 57 9.16 -3.42 -0.29
CA VAL A 57 8.08 -4.41 -0.38
C VAL A 57 8.55 -5.58 -1.21
N LEU A 58 8.32 -6.79 -0.70
CA LEU A 58 8.68 -8.03 -1.37
C LEU A 58 7.46 -8.92 -1.49
N PHE A 59 7.28 -9.52 -2.65
CA PHE A 59 6.22 -10.49 -2.89
C PHE A 59 6.66 -11.53 -3.93
N ARG A 60 5.96 -12.67 -3.92
CA ARG A 60 6.17 -13.72 -4.92
C ARG A 60 5.12 -13.65 -6.00
N THR A 61 5.52 -13.90 -7.23
CA THR A 61 4.62 -13.97 -8.38
C THR A 61 5.02 -15.11 -9.30
N ALA A 62 4.05 -15.64 -10.05
CA ALA A 62 4.34 -16.68 -11.05
C ALA A 62 5.26 -16.12 -12.15
N SER A 63 6.23 -16.93 -12.57
CA SER A 63 7.24 -16.51 -13.55
C SER A 63 6.69 -16.13 -14.92
N THR A 64 5.53 -16.64 -15.29
CA THR A 64 4.86 -16.38 -16.58
C THR A 64 3.68 -15.42 -16.46
N GLY A 65 3.45 -14.87 -15.28
CA GLY A 65 2.32 -13.97 -15.03
C GLY A 65 2.53 -12.56 -15.57
N LYS A 66 1.42 -11.86 -15.79
CA LYS A 66 1.43 -10.45 -16.22
C LYS A 66 2.18 -9.55 -15.25
N VAL A 67 2.06 -9.82 -13.95
CA VAL A 67 2.76 -9.07 -12.90
C VAL A 67 4.27 -9.21 -13.04
N ALA A 68 4.78 -10.43 -13.28
CA ALA A 68 6.20 -10.67 -13.46
C ALA A 68 6.75 -9.89 -14.66
N ALA A 69 6.06 -9.90 -15.77
CA ALA A 69 6.47 -9.18 -16.98
C ALA A 69 6.41 -7.66 -16.79
N ALA A 70 5.34 -7.17 -16.15
CA ALA A 70 5.10 -5.74 -15.98
C ALA A 70 5.98 -5.08 -14.91
N THR A 71 6.53 -5.87 -13.97
CA THR A 71 7.32 -5.34 -12.85
C THR A 71 8.83 -5.36 -13.09
N ARG A 72 9.31 -5.88 -14.22
CA ARG A 72 10.74 -5.92 -14.54
C ARG A 72 11.24 -4.55 -14.95
N GLY A 73 11.99 -3.90 -14.04
CA GLY A 73 12.57 -2.59 -14.30
C GLY A 73 11.55 -1.49 -14.56
N ALA A 74 10.30 -1.68 -14.17
CA ALA A 74 9.23 -0.71 -14.36
C ALA A 74 8.91 0.03 -13.06
N VAL A 75 8.50 1.28 -13.19
CA VAL A 75 7.94 2.03 -12.07
C VAL A 75 6.52 1.53 -11.85
N VAL A 76 6.28 1.05 -10.64
CA VAL A 76 4.98 0.54 -10.19
C VAL A 76 4.56 1.20 -8.90
N ALA A 77 3.30 1.07 -8.54
CA ALA A 77 2.82 1.46 -7.24
C ALA A 77 2.42 0.24 -6.42
N PHE A 78 2.45 0.41 -5.11
CA PHE A 78 1.99 -0.56 -4.13
C PHE A 78 1.07 0.14 -3.15
N GLN A 79 -0.12 -0.39 -2.97
CA GLN A 79 -1.17 0.26 -2.20
C GLN A 79 -1.71 -0.70 -1.14
N VAL A 80 -1.84 -0.19 0.08
CA VAL A 80 -2.51 -0.88 1.18
C VAL A 80 -3.45 0.11 1.85
N ASP A 81 -4.61 -0.35 2.23
CA ASP A 81 -5.55 0.43 3.03
C ASP A 81 -6.27 -0.44 4.06
N ASP A 82 -6.85 0.22 5.02
CA ASP A 82 -7.78 -0.36 5.98
C ASP A 82 -8.83 0.69 6.31
N ILE A 83 -10.00 0.53 5.74
CA ILE A 83 -11.12 1.46 5.85
C ILE A 83 -12.27 0.77 6.57
N ASP A 84 -12.74 1.37 7.66
CA ASP A 84 -13.97 0.98 8.34
C ASP A 84 -15.13 1.80 7.78
N PRO A 85 -16.02 1.20 6.99
CA PRO A 85 -17.10 1.93 6.36
C PRO A 85 -18.21 2.35 7.34
N VAL A 86 -18.29 1.69 8.49
CA VAL A 86 -19.27 2.01 9.53
C VAL A 86 -18.79 3.19 10.37
N ALA A 87 -17.58 3.11 10.90
CA ALA A 87 -16.97 4.19 11.66
C ALA A 87 -16.55 5.37 10.77
N ARG A 88 -16.40 5.14 9.46
CA ARG A 88 -15.88 6.10 8.47
C ARG A 88 -14.51 6.63 8.84
N THR A 89 -13.67 5.71 9.28
CA THR A 89 -12.26 5.95 9.64
C THR A 89 -11.38 4.96 8.89
N GLY A 90 -10.09 5.22 8.86
CA GLY A 90 -9.14 4.32 8.27
C GLY A 90 -7.92 5.05 7.76
N TRP A 91 -7.16 4.35 6.95
CA TRP A 91 -5.93 4.87 6.37
C TRP A 91 -5.66 4.23 5.01
N SER A 92 -4.86 4.92 4.22
CA SER A 92 -4.37 4.44 2.93
C SER A 92 -2.91 4.83 2.77
N VAL A 93 -2.10 3.91 2.28
CA VAL A 93 -0.68 4.12 2.00
C VAL A 93 -0.41 3.75 0.55
N LEU A 94 0.31 4.62 -0.14
CA LEU A 94 0.74 4.42 -1.52
C LEU A 94 2.25 4.56 -1.60
N GLY A 95 2.92 3.49 -2.04
CA GLY A 95 4.33 3.51 -2.37
C GLY A 95 4.53 3.46 -3.89
N VAL A 96 5.57 4.12 -4.37
CA VAL A 96 5.97 4.09 -5.78
C VAL A 96 7.46 3.84 -5.86
N GLY A 97 7.86 2.93 -6.73
CA GLY A 97 9.25 2.63 -6.95
C GLY A 97 9.47 1.81 -8.21
N GLU A 98 10.73 1.73 -8.62
CA GLU A 98 11.16 0.89 -9.72
C GLU A 98 11.33 -0.55 -9.23
N ALA A 99 10.45 -1.43 -9.67
CA ALA A 99 10.45 -2.83 -9.26
C ALA A 99 11.57 -3.61 -9.95
N TYR A 100 12.10 -4.59 -9.24
CA TYR A 100 13.09 -5.51 -9.80
C TYR A 100 12.92 -6.91 -9.24
N GLU A 101 13.41 -7.90 -9.99
CA GLU A 101 13.46 -9.27 -9.53
C GLU A 101 14.68 -9.50 -8.65
N VAL A 102 14.47 -10.14 -7.50
CA VAL A 102 15.55 -10.55 -6.62
C VAL A 102 16.12 -11.86 -7.16
N VAL A 103 17.35 -11.84 -7.65
CA VAL A 103 18.02 -13.01 -8.24
C VAL A 103 19.24 -13.48 -7.45
N ASP A 104 19.76 -12.66 -6.53
CA ASP A 104 20.90 -13.01 -5.69
C ASP A 104 20.54 -14.17 -4.75
N PRO A 105 21.24 -15.33 -4.83
CA PRO A 105 20.94 -16.48 -3.98
C PRO A 105 21.08 -16.20 -2.48
N GLN A 106 22.02 -15.35 -2.07
CA GLN A 106 22.19 -14.97 -0.68
C GLN A 106 21.00 -14.15 -0.18
N ARG A 107 20.56 -13.19 -0.97
CA ARG A 107 19.38 -12.39 -0.65
C ARG A 107 18.12 -13.24 -0.57
N LEU A 108 17.92 -14.17 -1.52
CA LEU A 108 16.79 -15.10 -1.52
C LEU A 108 16.80 -15.98 -0.28
N ALA A 109 17.95 -16.44 0.17
CA ALA A 109 18.08 -17.22 1.41
C ALA A 109 17.70 -16.41 2.65
N GLU A 110 18.11 -15.15 2.73
CA GLU A 110 17.72 -14.24 3.81
C GLU A 110 16.21 -13.98 3.82
N LEU A 111 15.61 -13.80 2.65
CA LEU A 111 14.18 -13.55 2.52
C LEU A 111 13.32 -14.76 2.86
N SER A 112 13.83 -15.98 2.74
CA SER A 112 13.10 -17.19 3.10
C SER A 112 12.75 -17.25 4.59
N GLY A 113 13.52 -16.58 5.44
CA GLY A 113 13.24 -16.43 6.87
C GLY A 113 12.17 -15.40 7.24
N LEU A 114 11.72 -14.59 6.29
CA LEU A 114 10.76 -13.50 6.54
C LEU A 114 9.29 -13.90 6.34
N GLY A 115 9.01 -15.18 6.05
CA GLY A 115 7.64 -15.64 5.86
C GLY A 115 7.00 -15.11 4.57
N LEU A 116 7.76 -15.10 3.48
CA LEU A 116 7.30 -14.66 2.16
C LEU A 116 6.43 -15.75 1.52
N ASP A 117 5.23 -15.92 2.02
CA ASP A 117 4.30 -16.95 1.60
C ASP A 117 3.29 -16.43 0.56
N THR A 118 2.76 -17.34 -0.23
CA THR A 118 1.60 -17.09 -1.07
C THR A 118 0.43 -17.96 -0.63
N TRP A 119 -0.77 -17.44 -0.65
CA TRP A 119 -1.97 -18.21 -0.32
C TRP A 119 -2.36 -19.19 -1.42
N VAL A 120 -1.86 -18.95 -2.62
CA VAL A 120 -2.05 -19.84 -3.76
C VAL A 120 -0.71 -20.47 -4.13
N PRO A 121 -0.60 -21.81 -4.24
CA PRO A 121 0.62 -22.45 -4.70
C PRO A 121 1.00 -21.99 -6.10
N LEU A 122 2.29 -21.65 -6.29
CA LEU A 122 2.84 -21.26 -7.58
C LEU A 122 3.70 -22.40 -8.13
N ALA A 123 3.53 -22.77 -9.39
CA ALA A 123 4.31 -23.83 -10.03
C ALA A 123 5.78 -23.41 -10.21
N SER A 124 6.03 -22.14 -10.50
CA SER A 124 7.34 -21.49 -10.45
C SER A 124 7.12 -20.06 -10.03
N ASP A 125 8.02 -19.54 -9.21
CA ASP A 125 7.85 -18.20 -8.69
C ASP A 125 9.13 -17.36 -8.81
N HIS A 126 8.93 -16.06 -8.87
CA HIS A 126 9.94 -15.05 -8.73
C HIS A 126 9.64 -14.19 -7.51
N VAL A 127 10.68 -13.70 -6.88
CA VAL A 127 10.55 -12.69 -5.82
C VAL A 127 10.76 -11.31 -6.47
N VAL A 128 9.77 -10.46 -6.32
CA VAL A 128 9.79 -9.08 -6.79
C VAL A 128 9.99 -8.16 -5.60
N CYS A 129 10.86 -7.18 -5.78
CA CYS A 129 11.11 -6.12 -4.81
C CYS A 129 10.63 -4.79 -5.38
N ILE A 130 9.90 -4.04 -4.56
CA ILE A 130 9.53 -2.66 -4.85
C ILE A 130 10.17 -1.78 -3.79
N PRO A 131 11.27 -1.08 -4.10
CA PRO A 131 11.79 -0.05 -3.21
C PRO A 131 10.76 1.07 -3.08
N LEU A 132 10.47 1.49 -1.86
CA LEU A 132 9.51 2.56 -1.61
C LEU A 132 10.20 3.92 -1.76
N GLN A 133 10.50 4.31 -2.98
CA GLN A 133 11.21 5.54 -3.32
C GLN A 133 10.35 6.77 -3.03
N VAL A 134 9.07 6.69 -3.35
CA VAL A 134 8.05 7.66 -2.94
C VAL A 134 7.05 6.92 -2.06
N LEU A 135 6.76 7.46 -0.91
CA LEU A 135 5.83 6.85 0.05
C LEU A 135 4.95 7.94 0.64
N THR A 136 3.66 7.82 0.41
CA THR A 136 2.65 8.73 0.91
C THR A 136 1.53 7.98 1.59
N GLY A 137 0.90 8.61 2.55
CA GLY A 137 -0.23 8.04 3.25
C GLY A 137 -1.14 9.12 3.78
N ARG A 138 -2.37 8.72 4.00
CA ARG A 138 -3.37 9.58 4.62
C ARG A 138 -4.25 8.77 5.56
N GLU A 139 -4.66 9.42 6.62
CA GLU A 139 -5.61 8.90 7.58
C GLU A 139 -6.94 9.63 7.40
N LEU A 140 -8.01 8.84 7.34
CA LEU A 140 -9.36 9.35 7.31
C LEU A 140 -9.83 9.59 8.75
N LEU A 141 -10.07 10.84 9.07
CA LEU A 141 -10.55 11.27 10.38
C LEU A 141 -12.07 11.29 10.39
N ARG A 142 -12.65 10.89 11.52
CA ARG A 142 -14.09 10.99 11.71
C ARG A 142 -14.51 12.46 11.70
N VAL A 143 -15.30 12.82 10.69
CA VAL A 143 -15.94 14.14 10.62
C VAL A 143 -17.29 14.05 11.30
N PRO A 144 -17.64 14.96 12.23
CA PRO A 144 -18.98 15.02 12.78
C PRO A 144 -20.01 15.13 11.66
N ALA A 145 -21.12 14.38 11.77
CA ALA A 145 -22.21 14.52 10.83
C ALA A 145 -22.69 15.97 10.81
N ALA A 146 -22.90 16.53 9.60
CA ALA A 146 -23.51 17.85 9.48
C ALA A 146 -24.88 17.83 10.19
N PRO A 147 -25.24 18.89 10.95
CA PRO A 147 -26.57 18.95 11.56
C PRO A 147 -27.62 18.82 10.46
N ALA A 148 -28.65 18.01 10.73
CA ALA A 148 -29.75 17.88 9.80
C ALA A 148 -30.33 19.27 9.47
N PRO A 149 -30.65 19.56 8.21
CA PRO A 149 -31.29 20.83 7.87
C PRO A 149 -32.56 20.97 8.68
N PRO A 150 -32.88 22.18 9.16
CA PRO A 150 -34.10 22.41 9.89
C PRO A 150 -35.29 21.95 9.04
N MET A 151 -36.16 21.15 9.63
CA MET A 151 -37.40 20.75 8.94
C MET A 151 -38.16 22.02 8.57
N SER A 152 -38.35 22.23 7.28
CA SER A 152 -39.25 23.26 6.79
C SER A 152 -40.61 22.97 7.36
N GLU A 153 -41.10 23.84 8.25
CA GLU A 153 -42.51 23.79 8.62
C GLU A 153 -43.33 23.97 7.35
N ALA A 154 -44.03 22.92 6.98
CA ALA A 154 -45.02 23.03 5.92
C ALA A 154 -46.05 24.04 6.42
N GLN A 155 -46.02 25.25 5.87
CA GLN A 155 -47.13 26.19 6.05
C GLN A 155 -48.34 25.57 5.39
N GLY A 156 -49.26 25.14 6.24
CA GLY A 156 -50.58 24.71 5.82
C GLY A 156 -51.44 25.85 5.25
#